data_2d228b641e06096d91246423d945cef0
#
_entry.id   2d228b641e06096d91246423d945cef0
#
_cell.length_a   1.000
_cell.length_b   1.000
_cell.length_c   1.000
_cell.angle_alpha   90.00
_cell.angle_beta   90.00
_cell.angle_gamma   90.00
#
_symmetry.space_group_name_H-M   'P 1'
#
loop_
_entity.id
_entity.type
_entity.pdbx_description
1 polymer ?
#
loop_
_entity_poly.entity_id
_entity_poly.type
_entity_poly.pdbx_seq_one_letter_code
_entity_poly.pdbx_strand_id
1 'polypeptide(L)'
;MDRIHLLECTLRDGGYITDWMFSPKMIRQTVKGLVDANFDFVEVGYLHHKPYVEGSTQFQTIEQIGEFLPKERKDTLFLAMADIQQFLPADLTPHTGKSIDGIRVVFYKHQVEDALTMCRAVK
;
A
#
# COMPACT_ATOMS: atom_id res chain seq x y z
N MET A 1 -16.97 -16.20 18.60
CA MET A 1 -15.95 -16.61 17.59
C MET A 1 -15.31 -15.35 17.04
N ASP A 2 -14.01 -15.29 17.09
CA ASP A 2 -13.29 -14.12 16.55
C ASP A 2 -13.47 -14.06 15.03
N ARG A 3 -13.73 -12.85 14.51
CA ARG A 3 -13.88 -12.62 13.08
C ARG A 3 -12.51 -12.82 12.39
N ILE A 4 -12.50 -13.57 11.30
CA ILE A 4 -11.33 -13.64 10.41
C ILE A 4 -11.29 -12.39 9.56
N HIS A 5 -10.14 -11.73 9.52
CA HIS A 5 -9.88 -10.60 8.66
C HIS A 5 -9.09 -11.03 7.43
N LEU A 6 -9.49 -10.55 6.25
CA LEU A 6 -8.86 -10.88 4.99
C LEU A 6 -8.03 -9.70 4.48
N LEU A 7 -6.76 -9.95 4.22
CA LEU A 7 -5.87 -9.05 3.51
C LEU A 7 -5.68 -9.56 2.07
N GLU A 8 -6.01 -8.73 1.10
CA GLU A 8 -5.78 -8.96 -0.31
C GLU A 8 -4.54 -8.20 -0.77
N CYS A 9 -3.63 -8.82 -1.51
CA CYS A 9 -2.36 -8.22 -1.89
C CYS A 9 -1.94 -8.51 -3.35
N THR A 10 -2.89 -8.76 -4.25
CA THR A 10 -2.60 -9.03 -5.67
C THR A 10 -1.81 -7.90 -6.32
N LEU A 11 -2.18 -6.65 -6.06
CA LEU A 11 -1.51 -5.49 -6.66
C LEU A 11 -0.09 -5.28 -6.13
N ARG A 12 0.23 -5.81 -4.96
CA ARG A 12 1.59 -5.79 -4.40
C ARG A 12 2.33 -7.09 -4.73
N ASP A 13 1.86 -8.23 -4.26
CA ASP A 13 2.54 -9.52 -4.38
C ASP A 13 2.44 -10.10 -5.79
N GLY A 14 1.28 -9.98 -6.43
CA GLY A 14 1.07 -10.37 -7.82
C GLY A 14 1.93 -9.59 -8.81
N GLY A 15 2.47 -8.46 -8.42
CA GLY A 15 3.38 -7.65 -9.23
C GLY A 15 4.66 -8.36 -9.66
N TYR A 16 5.11 -9.37 -8.95
CA TYR A 16 6.26 -10.19 -9.36
C TYR A 16 6.06 -10.87 -10.72
N ILE A 17 4.81 -11.09 -11.14
CA ILE A 17 4.48 -11.72 -12.44
C ILE A 17 4.46 -10.69 -13.56
N THR A 18 4.06 -9.45 -13.27
CA THR A 18 3.82 -8.38 -14.25
C THR A 18 4.85 -7.27 -14.20
N ASP A 19 5.90 -7.44 -13.41
CA ASP A 19 6.85 -6.37 -13.07
C ASP A 19 6.14 -5.12 -12.50
N TRP A 20 5.11 -5.36 -11.70
CA TRP A 20 4.20 -4.37 -11.09
C TRP A 20 3.47 -3.45 -12.10
N MET A 21 3.42 -3.83 -13.37
CA MET A 21 2.71 -3.08 -14.41
C MET A 21 1.29 -3.63 -14.59
N PHE A 22 0.29 -2.90 -14.09
CA PHE A 22 -1.12 -3.31 -14.14
C PHE A 22 -2.00 -2.40 -15.00
N SER A 23 -1.53 -1.29 -15.48
CA SER A 23 -2.27 -0.17 -16.06
C SER A 23 -3.19 0.57 -15.06
N PRO A 24 -3.39 1.89 -15.24
CA PRO A 24 -4.25 2.69 -14.37
C PRO A 24 -5.69 2.16 -14.29
N LYS A 25 -6.23 1.71 -15.41
CA LYS A 25 -7.60 1.16 -15.48
C LYS A 25 -7.72 -0.12 -14.65
N MET A 26 -6.77 -1.05 -14.80
CA MET A 26 -6.80 -2.32 -14.07
C MET A 26 -6.66 -2.10 -12.57
N ILE A 27 -5.76 -1.21 -12.13
CA ILE A 27 -5.61 -0.87 -10.71
C ILE A 27 -6.93 -0.39 -10.14
N ARG A 28 -7.60 0.59 -10.77
CA ARG A 28 -8.88 1.13 -10.30
C ARG A 28 -9.98 0.08 -10.26
N GLN A 29 -10.07 -0.75 -11.30
CA GLN A 29 -11.10 -1.81 -11.36
C GLN A 29 -10.88 -2.86 -10.28
N THR A 30 -9.63 -3.27 -10.06
CA THR A 30 -9.28 -4.26 -9.02
C THR A 30 -9.63 -3.72 -7.64
N VAL A 31 -9.16 -2.52 -7.30
CA VAL A 31 -9.42 -1.90 -6.00
C VAL A 31 -10.93 -1.74 -5.75
N LYS A 32 -11.68 -1.25 -6.75
CA LYS A 32 -13.13 -1.12 -6.64
C LYS A 32 -13.81 -2.48 -6.42
N GLY A 33 -13.42 -3.50 -7.18
CA GLY A 33 -13.98 -4.85 -7.04
C GLY A 33 -13.73 -5.44 -5.64
N LEU A 34 -12.55 -5.20 -5.06
CA LEU A 34 -12.19 -5.67 -3.72
C LEU A 34 -13.00 -4.94 -2.62
N VAL A 35 -13.25 -3.65 -2.76
CA VAL A 35 -14.17 -2.90 -1.88
C VAL A 35 -15.59 -3.44 -1.98
N ASP A 36 -16.07 -3.70 -3.20
CA ASP A 36 -17.42 -4.25 -3.42
C ASP A 36 -17.55 -5.67 -2.85
N ALA A 37 -16.47 -6.44 -2.84
CA ALA A 37 -16.40 -7.78 -2.23
C ALA A 37 -16.20 -7.75 -0.69
N ASN A 38 -16.14 -6.57 -0.08
CA ASN A 38 -15.98 -6.36 1.37
C ASN A 38 -14.72 -6.99 1.97
N PHE A 39 -13.57 -6.88 1.29
CA PHE A 39 -12.29 -7.19 1.90
C PHE A 39 -11.99 -6.23 3.04
N ASP A 40 -11.42 -6.74 4.14
CA ASP A 40 -11.06 -5.92 5.30
C ASP A 40 -9.86 -5.03 4.99
N PHE A 41 -8.84 -5.60 4.34
CA PHE A 41 -7.59 -4.91 3.97
C PHE A 41 -7.23 -5.17 2.52
N VAL A 42 -6.78 -4.12 1.84
CA VAL A 42 -6.24 -4.20 0.48
C VAL A 42 -4.86 -3.54 0.45
N GLU A 43 -3.83 -4.34 0.17
CA GLU A 43 -2.46 -3.84 -0.01
C GLU A 43 -2.24 -3.49 -1.48
N VAL A 44 -2.20 -2.20 -1.77
CA VAL A 44 -2.28 -1.67 -3.14
C VAL A 44 -0.94 -1.62 -3.87
N GLY A 45 0.16 -1.80 -3.19
CA GLY A 45 1.48 -1.82 -3.81
C GLY A 45 2.62 -1.51 -2.85
N TYR A 46 3.76 -1.12 -3.43
CA TYR A 46 4.98 -0.74 -2.75
C TYR A 46 5.17 0.77 -2.69
N LEU A 47 5.80 1.23 -1.61
CA LEU A 47 6.39 2.56 -1.50
C LEU A 47 7.91 2.45 -1.65
N HIS A 48 8.51 3.26 -2.53
CA HIS A 48 9.95 3.33 -2.76
C HIS A 48 10.38 4.71 -3.27
N HIS A 49 11.68 4.97 -3.28
CA HIS A 49 12.24 6.28 -3.66
C HIS A 49 12.46 6.49 -5.17
N LYS A 50 12.23 5.46 -6.00
CA LYS A 50 12.41 5.60 -7.46
C LYS A 50 11.28 6.44 -8.07
N PRO A 51 11.53 7.17 -9.18
CA PRO A 51 10.50 7.88 -9.90
C PRO A 51 9.33 6.97 -10.29
N TYR A 52 8.12 7.50 -10.15
CA TYR A 52 6.91 6.76 -10.47
C TYR A 52 6.77 6.53 -11.98
N VAL A 53 6.33 5.34 -12.36
CA VAL A 53 5.98 4.96 -13.73
C VAL A 53 4.48 4.74 -13.81
N GLU A 54 3.81 5.41 -14.74
CA GLU A 54 2.35 5.30 -14.90
C GLU A 54 1.91 3.85 -15.12
N GLY A 55 0.89 3.43 -14.38
CA GLY A 55 0.38 2.06 -14.42
C GLY A 55 1.13 1.07 -13.54
N SER A 56 2.19 1.51 -12.89
CA SER A 56 2.89 0.71 -11.88
C SER A 56 2.18 0.76 -10.53
N THR A 57 2.30 -0.32 -9.76
CA THR A 57 1.94 -0.37 -8.33
C THR A 57 3.14 -0.21 -7.41
N GLN A 58 4.26 0.26 -7.94
CA GLN A 58 5.41 0.76 -7.19
C GLN A 58 5.34 2.28 -7.15
N PHE A 59 4.94 2.85 -6.02
CA PHE A 59 4.66 4.27 -5.85
C PHE A 59 5.83 5.00 -5.19
N GLN A 60 6.06 6.23 -5.59
CA GLN A 60 7.07 7.09 -4.98
C GLN A 60 6.51 7.84 -3.77
N THR A 61 5.23 8.21 -3.80
CA THR A 61 4.58 8.93 -2.72
C THR A 61 3.25 8.31 -2.33
N ILE A 62 2.83 8.57 -1.09
CA ILE A 62 1.54 8.11 -0.56
C ILE A 62 0.38 8.75 -1.34
N GLU A 63 0.52 10.00 -1.75
CA GLU A 63 -0.51 10.74 -2.50
C GLU A 63 -0.83 10.10 -3.85
N GLN A 64 0.18 9.57 -4.55
CA GLN A 64 0.00 8.88 -5.83
C GLN A 64 -0.95 7.68 -5.70
N ILE A 65 -0.88 6.95 -4.61
CA ILE A 65 -1.79 5.84 -4.33
C ILE A 65 -3.24 6.32 -4.28
N GLY A 66 -3.46 7.47 -3.62
CA GLY A 66 -4.79 8.05 -3.45
C GLY A 66 -5.54 8.29 -4.76
N GLU A 67 -4.84 8.52 -5.87
CA GLU A 67 -5.42 8.74 -7.18
C GLU A 67 -6.15 7.50 -7.74
N PHE A 68 -5.81 6.31 -7.24
CA PHE A 68 -6.38 5.03 -7.66
C PHE A 68 -7.48 4.52 -6.73
N LEU A 69 -7.62 5.10 -5.55
CA LEU A 69 -8.57 4.62 -4.55
C LEU A 69 -9.98 5.20 -4.78
N PRO A 70 -11.04 4.39 -4.58
CA PRO A 70 -12.41 4.89 -4.70
C PRO A 70 -12.72 5.86 -3.57
N LYS A 71 -13.64 6.81 -3.83
CA LYS A 71 -14.14 7.73 -2.81
C LYS A 71 -14.93 7.00 -1.73
N GLU A 72 -15.74 6.02 -2.14
CA GLU A 72 -16.48 5.16 -1.23
C GLU A 72 -15.65 3.91 -0.95
N ARG A 73 -15.23 3.74 0.28
CA ARG A 73 -14.33 2.67 0.72
C ARG A 73 -15.02 1.60 1.54
N LYS A 74 -16.27 1.85 1.95
CA LYS A 74 -17.00 1.03 2.94
C LYS A 74 -16.12 0.84 4.19
N ASP A 75 -15.96 -0.39 4.67
CA ASP A 75 -15.11 -0.72 5.81
C ASP A 75 -13.71 -1.21 5.40
N THR A 76 -13.35 -1.11 4.11
CA THR A 76 -12.04 -1.54 3.60
C THR A 76 -10.95 -0.54 3.97
N LEU A 77 -9.88 -1.03 4.59
CA LEU A 77 -8.67 -0.26 4.87
C LEU A 77 -7.61 -0.54 3.81
N PHE A 78 -7.01 0.52 3.29
CA PHE A 78 -5.96 0.44 2.28
C PHE A 78 -4.58 0.51 2.90
N LEU A 79 -3.71 -0.41 2.50
CA LEU A 79 -2.34 -0.51 2.97
C LEU A 79 -1.37 -0.40 1.80
N ALA A 80 -0.14 0.00 2.08
CA ALA A 80 1.00 -0.14 1.20
C ALA A 80 2.17 -0.75 1.96
N MET A 81 3.00 -1.54 1.27
CA MET A 81 4.23 -2.07 1.85
C MET A 81 5.36 -1.04 1.70
N ALA A 82 6.11 -0.83 2.75
CA ALA A 82 7.31 0.01 2.73
C ALA A 82 8.52 -0.80 3.22
N ASP A 83 9.52 -0.94 2.35
CA ASP A 83 10.84 -1.44 2.71
C ASP A 83 11.63 -0.28 3.34
N ILE A 84 12.11 -0.47 4.56
CA ILE A 84 12.86 0.57 5.30
C ILE A 84 14.16 1.00 4.63
N GLN A 85 14.65 0.26 3.63
CA GLN A 85 15.80 0.66 2.82
C GLN A 85 15.42 1.59 1.66
N GLN A 86 14.15 1.59 1.26
CA GLN A 86 13.68 2.27 0.06
C GLN A 86 12.68 3.39 0.35
N PHE A 87 12.04 3.37 1.50
CA PHE A 87 11.09 4.39 1.95
C PHE A 87 11.37 4.71 3.42
N LEU A 88 11.78 5.93 3.68
CA LEU A 88 12.31 6.36 4.97
C LEU A 88 11.25 7.11 5.80
N PRO A 89 11.41 7.25 7.10
CA PRO A 89 10.52 8.08 7.92
C PRO A 89 10.33 9.52 7.41
N ALA A 90 11.37 10.08 6.76
CA ALA A 90 11.30 11.42 6.17
C ALA A 90 10.39 11.51 4.92
N ASP A 91 10.07 10.38 4.29
CA ASP A 91 9.19 10.31 3.13
C ASP A 91 7.71 10.22 3.51
N LEU A 92 7.42 10.05 4.81
CA LEU A 92 6.05 9.99 5.32
C LEU A 92 5.38 11.36 5.23
N THR A 93 4.11 11.34 4.83
CA THR A 93 3.24 12.51 4.84
C THR A 93 2.08 12.30 5.81
N PRO A 94 1.48 13.38 6.34
CA PRO A 94 0.36 13.25 7.27
C PRO A 94 -0.81 12.45 6.69
N HIS A 95 -1.45 11.63 7.51
CA HIS A 95 -2.66 10.92 7.13
C HIS A 95 -3.80 11.91 6.80
N THR A 96 -4.33 11.83 5.60
CA THR A 96 -5.35 12.76 5.09
C THR A 96 -6.74 12.12 4.95
N GLY A 97 -6.83 10.80 5.05
CA GLY A 97 -8.02 10.03 4.71
C GLY A 97 -8.28 9.90 3.20
N LYS A 98 -7.40 10.44 2.36
CA LYS A 98 -7.55 10.43 0.89
C LYS A 98 -6.68 9.39 0.19
N SER A 99 -5.74 8.78 0.92
CA SER A 99 -4.86 7.73 0.41
C SER A 99 -4.92 6.51 1.32
N ILE A 100 -3.80 5.86 1.60
CA ILE A 100 -3.73 4.66 2.44
C ILE A 100 -4.03 4.98 3.91
N ASP A 101 -4.51 3.95 4.61
CA ASP A 101 -4.86 3.99 6.02
C ASP A 101 -3.75 3.42 6.92
N GLY A 102 -2.81 2.68 6.32
CA GLY A 102 -1.70 2.09 7.06
C GLY A 102 -0.54 1.68 6.17
N ILE A 103 0.58 1.43 6.80
CA ILE A 103 1.81 0.97 6.16
C ILE A 103 2.25 -0.35 6.77
N ARG A 104 2.53 -1.32 5.92
CA ARG A 104 3.14 -2.58 6.32
C ARG A 104 4.64 -2.48 6.14
N VAL A 105 5.35 -2.34 7.25
CA VAL A 105 6.81 -2.19 7.27
C VAL A 105 7.48 -3.53 7.05
N VAL A 106 8.33 -3.62 6.03
CA VAL A 106 9.14 -4.81 5.74
C VAL A 106 10.61 -4.56 6.05
N PHE A 107 11.25 -5.53 6.67
CA PHE A 107 12.64 -5.43 7.12
C PHE A 107 13.26 -6.81 7.31
N TYR A 108 14.57 -6.88 7.25
CA TYR A 108 15.33 -8.07 7.60
C TYR A 108 15.65 -8.10 9.10
N LYS A 109 15.92 -9.30 9.64
CA LYS A 109 16.17 -9.52 11.07
C LYS A 109 17.21 -8.55 11.67
N HIS A 110 18.26 -8.19 10.92
CA HIS A 110 19.29 -7.27 11.39
C HIS A 110 18.89 -5.79 11.36
N GLN A 111 17.70 -5.46 10.88
CA GLN A 111 17.17 -4.09 10.71
C GLN A 111 16.07 -3.74 11.71
N VAL A 112 15.95 -4.48 12.80
CA VAL A 112 14.85 -4.31 13.79
C VAL A 112 14.79 -2.87 14.33
N GLU A 113 15.91 -2.25 14.65
CA GLU A 113 15.95 -0.89 15.19
C GLU A 113 15.44 0.15 14.19
N ASP A 114 15.83 0.03 12.92
CA ASP A 114 15.33 0.89 11.84
C ASP A 114 13.84 0.68 11.60
N ALA A 115 13.39 -0.58 11.66
CA ALA A 115 11.97 -0.91 11.55
C ALA A 115 11.15 -0.32 12.70
N LEU A 116 11.65 -0.37 13.93
CA LEU A 116 11.00 0.26 15.09
C LEU A 116 10.91 1.78 14.94
N THR A 117 11.97 2.40 14.41
CA THR A 117 11.99 3.84 14.10
C THR A 117 10.90 4.18 13.07
N MET A 118 10.80 3.40 12.00
CA MET A 118 9.75 3.57 10.98
C MET A 118 8.34 3.38 11.58
N CYS A 119 8.12 2.33 12.36
CA CYS A 119 6.83 2.07 12.99
C CYS A 119 6.40 3.19 13.95
N ARG A 120 7.35 3.79 14.68
CA ARG A 120 7.05 4.95 15.54
C ARG A 120 6.69 6.19 14.73
N ALA A 121 7.32 6.38 13.58
CA ALA A 121 7.02 7.51 12.70
C ALA A 121 5.65 7.37 12.00
N VAL A 122 5.23 6.14 11.70
CA VAL A 122 3.90 5.85 11.09
C VAL A 122 2.77 6.05 12.10
N LYS A 123 2.99 5.80 13.38
CA LYS A 123 1.99 5.90 14.46
C LYS A 123 1.59 7.34 14.76
#